data_68cab105a3305466358182776e912671
#
_entry.id   68cab105a3305466358182776e912671
#
_cell.length_a   1.000
_cell.length_b   1.000
_cell.length_c   1.000
_cell.angle_alpha   90.00
_cell.angle_beta   90.00
_cell.angle_gamma   90.00
#
_symmetry.space_group_name_H-M   'P 1'
#
loop_
_entity.id
_entity.type
_entity.pdbx_description
1 polymer ?
#
loop_
_entity_poly.entity_id
_entity_poly.type
_entity_poly.pdbx_seq_one_letter_code
_entity_poly.pdbx_strand_id
1 'polypeptide(L)'
;PDGATIGIPNDPSNGGRAILVLANAGLIKVKDIKNVTTTVADITENPHNFKFLELDAATIPRSLPDVTFAVINANYAIPAGLNPTKDSIILESADNPFVNIFVTKKTNENDPRIAKLKEIYQSADNEKFIMEHFQGTILPAWK
;
A
#
# COMPACT_ATOMS: atom_id res chain seq x y z
N PRO A 1 9.43 -3.56 19.39
CA PRO A 1 10.65 -3.60 20.18
C PRO A 1 11.79 -2.88 19.48
N ASP A 2 12.72 -2.32 20.25
CA ASP A 2 13.91 -1.67 19.68
C ASP A 2 14.78 -2.70 18.93
N GLY A 3 15.37 -2.26 17.82
CA GLY A 3 16.16 -3.13 16.94
C GLY A 3 15.36 -4.10 16.09
N ALA A 4 14.03 -3.95 16.04
CA ALA A 4 13.17 -4.81 15.23
C ALA A 4 13.54 -4.77 13.76
N THR A 5 13.46 -5.93 13.09
CA THR A 5 13.61 -6.03 11.64
C THR A 5 12.24 -5.87 10.98
N ILE A 6 12.15 -4.96 10.02
CA ILE A 6 10.93 -4.67 9.26
C ILE A 6 11.14 -5.05 7.81
N GLY A 7 10.37 -6.02 7.31
CA GLY A 7 10.34 -6.37 5.89
C GLY A 7 9.55 -5.32 5.11
N ILE A 8 10.13 -4.79 4.03
CA ILE A 8 9.48 -3.81 3.15
C ILE A 8 9.70 -4.19 1.68
N PRO A 9 8.80 -3.77 0.76
CA PRO A 9 9.02 -3.98 -0.67
C PRO A 9 10.30 -3.29 -1.18
N ASN A 10 10.99 -3.94 -2.10
CA ASN A 10 12.23 -3.44 -2.70
C ASN A 10 12.01 -2.64 -4.00
N ASP A 11 10.78 -2.55 -4.49
CA ASP A 11 10.48 -1.70 -5.62
C ASP A 11 10.28 -0.24 -5.21
N PRO A 12 10.67 0.74 -6.06
CA PRO A 12 10.68 2.16 -5.68
C PRO A 12 9.33 2.70 -5.20
N SER A 13 8.23 2.22 -5.78
CA SER A 13 6.88 2.70 -5.46
C SER A 13 6.40 2.15 -4.11
N ASN A 14 6.40 0.83 -3.95
CA ASN A 14 5.89 0.20 -2.73
C ASN A 14 6.89 0.33 -1.57
N GLY A 15 8.20 0.35 -1.84
CA GLY A 15 9.23 0.61 -0.82
C GLY A 15 9.07 2.01 -0.22
N GLY A 16 8.94 3.04 -1.06
CA GLY A 16 8.66 4.40 -0.61
C GLY A 16 7.36 4.50 0.18
N ARG A 17 6.30 3.87 -0.32
CA ARG A 17 5.01 3.80 0.38
C ARG A 17 5.12 3.14 1.76
N ALA A 18 5.86 2.04 1.88
CA ALA A 18 6.08 1.37 3.15
C ALA A 18 6.76 2.27 4.18
N ILE A 19 7.78 3.02 3.77
CA ILE A 19 8.47 3.98 4.62
C ILE A 19 7.52 5.11 5.05
N LEU A 20 6.68 5.63 4.15
CA LEU A 20 5.70 6.65 4.46
C LEU A 20 4.61 6.16 5.43
N VAL A 21 4.19 4.90 5.35
CA VAL A 21 3.26 4.29 6.33
C VAL A 21 3.87 4.34 7.73
N LEU A 22 5.13 3.95 7.90
CA LEU A 22 5.82 4.00 9.18
C LEU A 22 6.04 5.43 9.68
N ALA A 23 6.35 6.36 8.78
CA ALA A 23 6.53 7.77 9.11
C ALA A 23 5.20 8.43 9.53
N ASN A 24 4.10 8.17 8.82
CA ASN A 24 2.77 8.66 9.20
C ASN A 24 2.28 8.07 10.52
N ALA A 25 2.72 6.86 10.88
CA ALA A 25 2.46 6.26 12.18
C ALA A 25 3.38 6.83 13.30
N GLY A 26 4.28 7.76 13.00
CA GLY A 26 5.18 8.38 13.97
C GLY A 26 6.34 7.49 14.44
N LEU A 27 6.58 6.37 13.77
CA LEU A 27 7.61 5.41 14.15
C LEU A 27 9.01 5.81 13.68
N ILE A 28 9.10 6.56 12.59
CA ILE A 28 10.33 7.13 12.02
C ILE A 28 10.05 8.52 11.50
N LYS A 29 11.10 9.29 11.19
CA LYS A 29 10.95 10.54 10.40
C LYS A 29 11.74 10.43 9.10
N VAL A 30 11.23 11.07 8.07
CA VAL A 30 11.85 11.15 6.73
C VAL A 30 12.10 12.61 6.35
N LYS A 31 12.98 12.83 5.38
CA LYS A 31 13.33 14.18 4.88
C LYS A 31 12.11 14.94 4.35
N ASP A 32 11.23 14.25 3.61
CA ASP A 32 10.01 14.81 3.03
C ASP A 32 8.90 13.75 3.03
N ILE A 33 7.88 13.97 3.85
CA ILE A 33 6.71 13.07 3.97
C ILE A 33 5.82 13.05 2.72
N LYS A 34 6.01 14.00 1.80
CA LYS A 34 5.27 14.07 0.53
C LYS A 34 6.02 13.38 -0.62
N ASN A 35 7.28 13.02 -0.41
CA ASN A 35 8.06 12.34 -1.43
C ASN A 35 7.65 10.86 -1.53
N VAL A 36 6.84 10.50 -2.54
CA VAL A 36 6.35 9.13 -2.77
C VAL A 36 7.44 8.15 -3.22
N THR A 37 8.64 8.64 -3.54
CA THR A 37 9.81 7.83 -3.91
C THR A 37 10.88 7.82 -2.82
N THR A 38 10.48 8.11 -1.56
CA THR A 38 11.41 8.08 -0.42
C THR A 38 12.02 6.69 -0.24
N THR A 39 13.25 6.64 0.27
CA THR A 39 14.01 5.41 0.47
C THR A 39 14.46 5.28 1.92
N VAL A 40 15.01 4.14 2.31
CA VAL A 40 15.61 3.95 3.65
C VAL A 40 16.69 5.02 3.94
N ALA A 41 17.43 5.48 2.93
CA ALA A 41 18.44 6.52 3.07
C ALA A 41 17.88 7.92 3.38
N ASP A 42 16.58 8.12 3.20
CA ASP A 42 15.90 9.37 3.50
C ASP A 42 15.31 9.43 4.93
N ILE A 43 15.48 8.37 5.71
CA ILE A 43 15.08 8.33 7.13
C ILE A 43 16.05 9.23 7.91
N THR A 44 15.49 10.24 8.59
CA THR A 44 16.25 11.21 9.39
C THR A 44 16.23 10.89 10.88
N GLU A 45 15.18 10.25 11.38
CA GLU A 45 15.10 9.78 12.75
C GLU A 45 14.53 8.35 12.78
N ASN A 46 15.18 7.48 13.52
CA ASN A 46 14.80 6.10 13.75
C ASN A 46 15.02 5.76 15.24
N PRO A 47 14.14 6.28 16.12
CA PRO A 47 14.37 6.21 17.58
C PRO A 47 14.37 4.77 18.13
N HIS A 48 13.73 3.85 17.41
CA HIS A 48 13.67 2.44 17.77
C HIS A 48 14.76 1.57 17.14
N ASN A 49 15.69 2.17 16.40
CA ASN A 49 16.78 1.47 15.70
C ASN A 49 16.28 0.33 14.78
N PHE A 50 15.14 0.52 14.08
CA PHE A 50 14.60 -0.45 13.16
C PHE A 50 15.61 -0.79 12.06
N LYS A 51 15.68 -2.07 11.73
CA LYS A 51 16.44 -2.58 10.58
C LYS A 51 15.46 -2.86 9.45
N PHE A 52 15.79 -2.42 8.25
CA PHE A 52 14.94 -2.63 7.08
C PHE A 52 15.48 -3.76 6.23
N LEU A 53 14.61 -4.72 5.92
CA LEU A 53 14.88 -5.82 5.00
C LEU A 53 14.06 -5.61 3.74
N GLU A 54 14.72 -5.20 2.66
CA GLU A 54 14.08 -4.94 1.37
C GLU A 54 13.93 -6.25 0.59
N LEU A 55 12.67 -6.63 0.30
CA LEU A 55 12.29 -7.90 -0.31
C LEU A 55 11.36 -7.69 -1.50
N ASP A 56 11.29 -8.66 -2.41
CA ASP A 56 10.22 -8.70 -3.41
C ASP A 56 8.86 -8.71 -2.72
N ALA A 57 7.96 -7.79 -3.11
CA ALA A 57 6.68 -7.59 -2.46
C ALA A 57 5.82 -8.87 -2.38
N ALA A 58 5.87 -9.73 -3.40
CA ALA A 58 5.14 -10.99 -3.42
C ALA A 58 5.69 -12.03 -2.43
N THR A 59 6.94 -11.87 -1.99
CA THR A 59 7.57 -12.80 -1.05
C THR A 59 7.38 -12.41 0.41
N ILE A 60 7.08 -11.13 0.70
CA ILE A 60 6.99 -10.61 2.08
C ILE A 60 6.02 -11.40 2.96
N PRO A 61 4.82 -11.80 2.53
CA PRO A 61 3.93 -12.58 3.40
C PRO A 61 4.56 -13.88 3.92
N ARG A 62 5.38 -14.52 3.11
CA ARG A 62 6.09 -15.77 3.49
C ARG A 62 7.29 -15.52 4.39
N SER A 63 7.83 -14.31 4.38
CA SER A 63 8.97 -13.92 5.21
C SER A 63 8.57 -13.45 6.61
N LEU A 64 7.27 -13.40 6.94
CA LEU A 64 6.79 -12.99 8.27
C LEU A 64 7.45 -13.75 9.43
N PRO A 65 7.73 -15.06 9.35
CA PRO A 65 8.43 -15.78 10.43
C PRO A 65 9.88 -15.31 10.66
N ASP A 66 10.49 -14.67 9.66
CA ASP A 66 11.91 -14.28 9.67
C ASP A 66 12.13 -12.80 10.05
N VAL A 67 11.07 -12.03 10.20
CA VAL A 67 11.11 -10.61 10.55
C VAL A 67 10.22 -10.30 11.75
N THR A 68 10.47 -9.18 12.41
CA THR A 68 9.63 -8.78 13.55
C THR A 68 8.29 -8.21 13.08
N PHE A 69 8.32 -7.41 12.01
CA PHE A 69 7.18 -6.81 11.33
C PHE A 69 7.39 -6.81 9.83
N ALA A 70 6.31 -6.66 9.07
CA ALA A 70 6.40 -6.44 7.65
C ALA A 70 5.33 -5.43 7.16
N VAL A 71 5.66 -4.63 6.16
CA VAL A 71 4.69 -3.82 5.43
C VAL A 71 4.30 -4.57 4.17
N ILE A 72 3.04 -4.95 4.08
CA ILE A 72 2.52 -5.86 3.05
C ILE A 72 1.38 -5.19 2.31
N ASN A 73 1.47 -5.13 0.98
CA ASN A 73 0.37 -4.65 0.15
C ASN A 73 -0.82 -5.62 0.20
N ALA A 74 -2.05 -5.10 0.26
CA ALA A 74 -3.26 -5.89 0.43
C ALA A 74 -3.44 -6.99 -0.63
N ASN A 75 -3.04 -6.72 -1.89
CA ASN A 75 -3.09 -7.71 -2.98
C ASN A 75 -2.15 -8.91 -2.78
N TYR A 76 -1.17 -8.84 -1.90
CA TYR A 76 -0.31 -9.96 -1.50
C TYR A 76 -0.73 -10.53 -0.13
N ALA A 77 -1.25 -9.70 0.77
CA ALA A 77 -1.72 -10.14 2.08
C ALA A 77 -2.95 -11.07 1.96
N ILE A 78 -3.96 -10.66 1.19
CA ILE A 78 -5.23 -11.39 1.05
C ILE A 78 -5.03 -12.81 0.50
N PRO A 79 -4.32 -13.04 -0.61
CA PRO A 79 -4.06 -14.39 -1.11
C PRO A 79 -3.22 -15.25 -0.16
N ALA A 80 -2.44 -14.62 0.74
CA ALA A 80 -1.68 -15.33 1.77
C ALA A 80 -2.51 -15.67 3.02
N GLY A 81 -3.81 -15.38 3.02
CA GLY A 81 -4.72 -15.66 4.14
C GLY A 81 -4.70 -14.61 5.24
N LEU A 82 -4.02 -13.48 5.04
CA LEU A 82 -4.00 -12.36 5.98
C LEU A 82 -5.15 -11.40 5.70
N ASN A 83 -5.80 -10.94 6.75
CA ASN A 83 -6.85 -9.93 6.65
C ASN A 83 -6.30 -8.56 7.08
N PRO A 84 -6.09 -7.60 6.15
CA PRO A 84 -5.51 -6.30 6.47
C PRO A 84 -6.23 -5.53 7.57
N THR A 85 -7.55 -5.67 7.71
CA THR A 85 -8.32 -4.94 8.73
C THR A 85 -8.31 -5.61 10.11
N LYS A 86 -7.97 -6.91 10.19
CA LYS A 86 -7.99 -7.67 11.45
C LYS A 86 -6.60 -7.99 11.96
N ASP A 87 -5.68 -8.29 11.04
CA ASP A 87 -4.36 -8.82 11.37
C ASP A 87 -3.27 -7.76 11.36
N SER A 88 -3.56 -6.54 10.81
CA SER A 88 -2.58 -5.47 10.82
C SER A 88 -2.52 -4.73 12.15
N ILE A 89 -1.32 -4.32 12.54
CA ILE A 89 -1.07 -3.44 13.69
C ILE A 89 -1.29 -1.98 13.27
N ILE A 90 -0.91 -1.66 12.02
CA ILE A 90 -1.06 -0.34 11.41
C ILE A 90 -1.68 -0.56 10.03
N LEU A 91 -2.76 0.14 9.75
CA LEU A 91 -3.38 0.18 8.44
C LEU A 91 -3.15 1.57 7.83
N GLU A 92 -2.74 1.60 6.56
CA GLU A 92 -2.59 2.87 5.84
C GLU A 92 -3.93 3.59 5.73
N SER A 93 -3.92 4.91 5.86
CA SER A 93 -5.11 5.73 5.65
C SER A 93 -5.61 5.61 4.21
N ALA A 94 -6.93 5.63 4.02
CA ALA A 94 -7.55 5.71 2.69
C ALA A 94 -7.25 7.04 1.97
N ASP A 95 -6.91 8.09 2.71
CA ASP A 95 -6.48 9.38 2.15
C ASP A 95 -4.96 9.32 1.88
N ASN A 96 -4.61 8.78 0.73
CA ASN A 96 -3.22 8.61 0.29
C ASN A 96 -3.10 8.79 -1.24
N PRO A 97 -1.90 9.10 -1.77
CA PRO A 97 -1.68 9.33 -3.20
C PRO A 97 -1.59 8.04 -4.05
N PHE A 98 -1.69 6.86 -3.44
CA PHE A 98 -1.46 5.56 -4.11
C PHE A 98 -2.74 4.90 -4.63
N VAL A 99 -3.68 5.71 -5.07
CA VAL A 99 -4.93 5.24 -5.68
C VAL A 99 -4.65 4.62 -7.04
N ASN A 100 -5.23 3.44 -7.30
CA ASN A 100 -5.18 2.84 -8.62
C ASN A 100 -6.03 3.63 -9.62
N ILE A 101 -5.52 3.80 -10.83
CA ILE A 101 -6.18 4.57 -11.89
C ILE A 101 -6.25 3.78 -13.20
N PHE A 102 -7.25 4.07 -14.02
CA PHE A 102 -7.27 3.63 -15.40
C PHE A 102 -6.35 4.50 -16.25
N VAL A 103 -5.48 3.86 -17.02
CA VAL A 103 -4.59 4.54 -17.97
C VAL A 103 -4.91 4.09 -19.38
N THR A 104 -5.04 5.04 -20.29
CA THR A 104 -5.21 4.78 -21.71
C THR A 104 -4.20 5.59 -22.55
N LYS A 105 -3.96 5.16 -23.78
CA LYS A 105 -3.20 5.98 -24.75
C LYS A 105 -3.98 7.26 -25.02
N LYS A 106 -3.27 8.38 -25.21
CA LYS A 106 -3.90 9.67 -25.52
C LYS A 106 -4.80 9.61 -26.77
N THR A 107 -4.44 8.78 -27.75
CA THR A 107 -5.26 8.53 -28.95
C THR A 107 -6.63 7.92 -28.65
N ASN A 108 -6.82 7.33 -27.48
CA ASN A 108 -8.04 6.64 -27.08
C ASN A 108 -8.82 7.40 -25.98
N GLU A 109 -8.40 8.61 -25.60
CA GLU A 109 -9.02 9.36 -24.49
C GLU A 109 -10.53 9.65 -24.76
N ASN A 110 -10.91 9.79 -26.02
CA ASN A 110 -12.29 10.06 -26.43
C ASN A 110 -13.04 8.79 -26.93
N ASP A 111 -12.46 7.60 -26.74
CA ASP A 111 -13.13 6.36 -27.11
C ASP A 111 -14.35 6.13 -26.20
N PRO A 112 -15.57 5.97 -26.75
CA PRO A 112 -16.77 5.79 -25.96
C PRO A 112 -16.73 4.54 -25.06
N ARG A 113 -15.91 3.54 -25.41
CA ARG A 113 -15.71 2.35 -24.59
C ARG A 113 -15.00 2.67 -23.28
N ILE A 114 -14.09 3.65 -23.27
CA ILE A 114 -13.40 4.10 -22.05
C ILE A 114 -14.38 4.80 -21.11
N ALA A 115 -15.23 5.69 -21.67
CA ALA A 115 -16.29 6.33 -20.87
C ALA A 115 -17.25 5.30 -20.25
N LYS A 116 -17.66 4.30 -21.06
CA LYS A 116 -18.56 3.23 -20.60
C LYS A 116 -17.89 2.34 -19.53
N LEU A 117 -16.60 2.02 -19.70
CA LEU A 117 -15.82 1.27 -18.70
C LEU A 117 -15.79 2.02 -17.37
N LYS A 118 -15.51 3.33 -17.40
CA LYS A 118 -15.50 4.19 -16.22
C LYS A 118 -16.86 4.19 -15.52
N GLU A 119 -17.94 4.39 -16.27
CA GLU A 119 -19.33 4.38 -15.76
C GLU A 119 -19.63 3.06 -15.02
N ILE A 120 -19.32 1.92 -15.65
CA ILE A 120 -19.57 0.60 -15.06
C ILE A 120 -18.71 0.40 -13.81
N TYR A 121 -17.42 0.74 -13.89
CA TYR A 121 -16.50 0.54 -12.77
C TYR A 121 -16.86 1.41 -11.56
N GLN A 122 -17.33 2.63 -11.77
CA GLN A 122 -17.74 3.57 -10.72
C GLN A 122 -19.23 3.46 -10.36
N SER A 123 -19.91 2.40 -10.78
CA SER A 123 -21.33 2.19 -10.48
C SER A 123 -21.57 1.82 -9.02
N ALA A 124 -22.76 2.09 -8.51
CA ALA A 124 -23.19 1.69 -7.18
C ALA A 124 -23.16 0.16 -6.98
N ASP A 125 -23.46 -0.60 -8.03
CA ASP A 125 -23.40 -2.07 -7.98
C ASP A 125 -21.97 -2.57 -7.80
N ASN A 126 -21.00 -1.97 -8.48
CA ASN A 126 -19.58 -2.33 -8.31
C ASN A 126 -19.04 -1.85 -6.94
N GLU A 127 -19.45 -0.68 -6.47
CA GLU A 127 -19.11 -0.23 -5.11
C GLU A 127 -19.60 -1.23 -4.07
N LYS A 128 -20.87 -1.63 -4.16
CA LYS A 128 -21.44 -2.64 -3.29
C LYS A 128 -20.69 -3.96 -3.35
N PHE A 129 -20.36 -4.44 -4.57
CA PHE A 129 -19.56 -5.65 -4.76
C PHE A 129 -18.20 -5.55 -4.07
N ILE A 130 -17.47 -4.43 -4.25
CA ILE A 130 -16.16 -4.20 -3.62
C ILE A 130 -16.28 -4.24 -2.09
N MET A 131 -17.25 -3.53 -1.53
CA MET A 131 -17.43 -3.48 -0.07
C MET A 131 -17.80 -4.83 0.53
N GLU A 132 -18.67 -5.59 -0.12
CA GLU A 132 -19.09 -6.91 0.34
C GLU A 132 -17.99 -7.97 0.14
N HIS A 133 -17.37 -7.99 -1.03
CA HIS A 133 -16.38 -9.01 -1.39
C HIS A 133 -15.05 -8.84 -0.63
N PHE A 134 -14.57 -7.60 -0.53
CA PHE A 134 -13.29 -7.29 0.10
C PHE A 134 -13.40 -6.86 1.56
N GLN A 135 -14.60 -6.74 2.11
CA GLN A 135 -14.86 -6.49 3.54
C GLN A 135 -14.04 -5.32 4.12
N GLY A 136 -13.89 -4.24 3.35
CA GLY A 136 -13.15 -3.04 3.76
C GLY A 136 -11.62 -3.13 3.59
N THR A 137 -11.08 -4.22 3.05
CA THR A 137 -9.65 -4.35 2.75
C THR A 137 -9.24 -3.64 1.45
N ILE A 138 -10.20 -3.41 0.56
CA ILE A 138 -10.10 -2.58 -0.65
C ILE A 138 -11.25 -1.58 -0.61
N LEU A 139 -10.96 -0.32 -0.87
CA LEU A 139 -11.94 0.76 -0.80
C LEU A 139 -12.10 1.43 -2.16
N PRO A 140 -13.34 1.77 -2.56
CA PRO A 140 -13.57 2.65 -3.70
C PRO A 140 -12.98 4.03 -3.45
N ALA A 141 -12.22 4.57 -4.41
CA ALA A 141 -11.58 5.88 -4.30
C ALA A 141 -12.30 6.96 -5.13
N TRP A 142 -13.40 6.61 -5.81
CA TRP A 142 -14.23 7.57 -6.52
C TRP A 142 -15.35 8.06 -5.59
N LYS A 143 -15.33 9.33 -5.30
CA LYS A 143 -16.42 10.08 -4.66
C LYS A 143 -16.57 11.43 -5.32
#